data_675e0afcdd1f9a1d465fecbbad81b6d1
#
_entry.id   675e0afcdd1f9a1d465fecbbad81b6d1
#
_cell.length_a   1.000
_cell.length_b   1.000
_cell.length_c   1.000
_cell.angle_alpha   90.00
_cell.angle_beta   90.00
_cell.angle_gamma   90.00
#
_symmetry.space_group_name_H-M   'P 1'
#
loop_
_entity.id
_entity.type
_entity.pdbx_description
1 polymer ?
#
loop_
_entity_poly.entity_id
_entity_poly.type
_entity_poly.pdbx_seq_one_letter_code
_entity_poly.pdbx_strand_id
1 'polypeptide(L)'
;MTSCVKRTLLAAFFGAILLVAPLHAAQGPSIKSTAGKSQPRTRVLRVWEDTIKDGDRDIARQVQIVFDYDTGVAWEVAFDASGKILSNRRLTSNVPQPSLEEFDEAVGIMQDDQEVGRVMARTSAVPQGGFLLEEGSGRGCGPRTRCLQILLMADNSLGLLRRVVVDLVSRKVIYPAYTPPNNMPGKSGK
;
A
#
# COMPACT_ATOMS: atom_id res chain seq x y z
N MET A 1 35.83 -61.52 43.79
CA MET A 1 35.16 -62.04 42.57
C MET A 1 33.74 -61.59 42.61
N THR A 2 33.43 -60.44 42.02
CA THR A 2 32.10 -59.83 42.10
C THR A 2 31.70 -59.41 40.70
N SER A 3 30.71 -60.10 40.17
CA SER A 3 30.17 -59.96 38.81
C SER A 3 29.27 -58.75 38.72
N CYS A 4 29.57 -57.78 37.80
CA CYS A 4 28.82 -56.57 37.55
C CYS A 4 27.87 -56.82 36.36
N VAL A 5 26.56 -56.87 36.64
CA VAL A 5 25.50 -57.02 35.64
C VAL A 5 25.15 -55.65 35.08
N LYS A 6 25.46 -55.39 33.80
CA LYS A 6 25.03 -54.20 33.04
C LYS A 6 23.57 -54.35 32.64
N ARG A 7 22.70 -53.50 33.18
CA ARG A 7 21.33 -53.33 32.71
C ARG A 7 21.30 -52.24 31.63
N THR A 8 20.97 -52.62 30.40
CA THR A 8 20.73 -51.72 29.29
C THR A 8 19.28 -51.25 29.38
N LEU A 9 19.09 -49.93 29.62
CA LEU A 9 17.79 -49.29 29.53
C LEU A 9 17.58 -48.82 28.06
N LEU A 10 16.60 -49.43 27.39
CA LEU A 10 16.08 -49.00 26.12
C LEU A 10 15.10 -47.82 26.37
N ALA A 11 15.49 -46.63 26.05
CA ALA A 11 14.58 -45.47 26.06
C ALA A 11 13.88 -45.39 24.69
N ALA A 12 12.59 -45.69 24.65
CA ALA A 12 11.73 -45.49 23.48
C ALA A 12 11.37 -44.01 23.37
N PHE A 13 11.95 -43.31 22.39
CA PHE A 13 11.54 -41.98 22.03
C PHE A 13 10.26 -42.03 21.18
N PHE A 14 9.14 -41.70 21.79
CA PHE A 14 7.90 -41.36 21.07
C PHE A 14 8.06 -39.98 20.51
N GLY A 15 8.38 -39.87 19.22
CA GLY A 15 8.38 -38.63 18.47
C GLY A 15 6.93 -38.20 18.20
N ALA A 16 6.44 -37.21 18.93
CA ALA A 16 5.21 -36.50 18.58
C ALA A 16 5.45 -35.65 17.33
N ILE A 17 4.97 -36.12 16.18
CA ILE A 17 4.93 -35.33 14.95
C ILE A 17 3.82 -34.31 15.13
N LEU A 18 4.19 -33.04 15.47
CA LEU A 18 3.32 -31.89 15.40
C LEU A 18 3.08 -31.58 13.91
N LEU A 19 1.92 -32.01 13.42
CA LEU A 19 1.38 -31.55 12.12
C LEU A 19 1.06 -30.05 12.23
N VAL A 20 2.03 -29.22 11.82
CA VAL A 20 1.77 -27.79 11.58
C VAL A 20 0.97 -27.70 10.28
N ALA A 21 -0.33 -27.51 10.39
CA ALA A 21 -1.18 -27.17 9.26
C ALA A 21 -0.74 -25.80 8.71
N PRO A 22 -0.47 -25.66 7.40
CA PRO A 22 -0.20 -24.36 6.83
C PRO A 22 -1.46 -23.49 6.96
N LEU A 23 -1.33 -22.33 7.62
CA LEU A 23 -2.31 -21.26 7.54
C LEU A 23 -2.47 -20.91 6.05
N HIS A 24 -3.55 -21.35 5.44
CA HIS A 24 -3.96 -20.85 4.15
C HIS A 24 -4.37 -19.39 4.36
N ALA A 25 -3.51 -18.46 3.93
CA ALA A 25 -3.92 -17.07 3.73
C ALA A 25 -5.15 -17.12 2.83
N ALA A 26 -6.29 -16.70 3.34
CA ALA A 26 -7.53 -16.59 2.59
C ALA A 26 -7.29 -15.63 1.42
N GLN A 27 -7.06 -16.16 0.23
CA GLN A 27 -7.08 -15.40 -1.00
C GLN A 27 -8.51 -14.90 -1.17
N GLY A 28 -8.70 -13.59 -1.05
CA GLY A 28 -9.97 -12.94 -1.28
C GLY A 28 -10.55 -13.34 -2.65
N PRO A 29 -11.87 -13.26 -2.83
CA PRO A 29 -12.54 -13.74 -4.03
C PRO A 29 -11.94 -13.08 -5.29
N SER A 30 -11.26 -13.88 -6.10
CA SER A 30 -10.75 -13.49 -7.41
C SER A 30 -11.95 -13.20 -8.31
N ILE A 31 -12.12 -11.94 -8.68
CA ILE A 31 -13.14 -11.52 -9.66
C ILE A 31 -12.77 -12.16 -11.00
N LYS A 32 -13.55 -13.14 -11.44
CA LYS A 32 -13.36 -13.80 -12.74
C LYS A 32 -13.49 -12.77 -13.87
N SER A 33 -12.39 -12.57 -14.59
CA SER A 33 -12.30 -11.71 -15.76
C SER A 33 -13.17 -12.27 -16.90
N THR A 34 -14.10 -11.45 -17.38
CA THR A 34 -14.81 -11.70 -18.63
C THR A 34 -13.94 -11.22 -19.79
N ALA A 35 -13.60 -12.11 -20.70
CA ALA A 35 -12.74 -11.82 -21.85
C ALA A 35 -13.26 -10.65 -22.69
N GLY A 36 -12.41 -9.65 -22.96
CA GLY A 36 -12.63 -8.58 -23.94
C GLY A 36 -12.65 -7.15 -23.42
N LYS A 37 -12.69 -6.89 -22.09
CA LYS A 37 -12.47 -5.56 -21.52
C LYS A 37 -11.13 -5.58 -20.79
N SER A 38 -10.30 -4.55 -20.98
CA SER A 38 -9.10 -4.36 -20.16
C SER A 38 -9.48 -4.52 -18.68
N GLN A 39 -8.73 -5.34 -17.93
CA GLN A 39 -9.00 -5.49 -16.50
C GLN A 39 -8.96 -4.11 -15.84
N PRO A 40 -9.98 -3.77 -15.04
CA PRO A 40 -9.96 -2.51 -14.30
C PRO A 40 -8.71 -2.47 -13.42
N ARG A 41 -8.00 -1.36 -13.46
CA ARG A 41 -6.81 -1.16 -12.63
C ARG A 41 -7.23 -0.81 -11.21
N THR A 42 -7.55 -1.84 -10.43
CA THR A 42 -7.92 -1.67 -9.02
C THR A 42 -6.83 -2.22 -8.10
N ARG A 43 -6.65 -1.60 -6.94
CA ARG A 43 -5.74 -2.07 -5.90
C ARG A 43 -6.39 -1.95 -4.54
N VAL A 44 -6.21 -2.97 -3.72
CA VAL A 44 -6.56 -2.91 -2.30
C VAL A 44 -5.45 -2.14 -1.59
N LEU A 45 -5.77 -0.97 -1.05
CA LEU A 45 -4.82 -0.09 -0.36
C LEU A 45 -4.68 -0.43 1.11
N ARG A 46 -5.76 -0.93 1.71
CA ARG A 46 -5.81 -1.26 3.14
C ARG A 46 -6.82 -2.36 3.40
N VAL A 47 -6.49 -3.25 4.34
CA VAL A 47 -7.40 -4.27 4.85
C VAL A 47 -7.33 -4.26 6.37
N TRP A 48 -8.48 -4.41 7.03
CA TRP A 48 -8.56 -4.62 8.47
C TRP A 48 -9.81 -5.42 8.82
N GLU A 49 -9.83 -5.96 10.01
CA GLU A 49 -10.99 -6.63 10.59
C GLU A 49 -11.55 -5.77 11.72
N ASP A 50 -12.85 -5.70 11.81
CA ASP A 50 -13.56 -5.08 12.93
C ASP A 50 -14.83 -5.85 13.25
N THR A 51 -15.53 -5.39 14.29
CA THR A 51 -16.79 -5.97 14.74
C THR A 51 -17.83 -4.86 14.84
N ILE A 52 -18.98 -5.08 14.23
CA ILE A 52 -20.11 -4.16 14.35
C ILE A 52 -21.24 -4.79 15.17
N LYS A 53 -22.02 -3.95 15.82
CA LYS A 53 -23.27 -4.34 16.50
C LYS A 53 -24.42 -4.37 15.50
N ASP A 54 -25.18 -5.48 15.50
CA ASP A 54 -26.44 -5.59 14.80
C ASP A 54 -27.49 -6.12 15.81
N GLY A 55 -28.18 -5.18 16.45
CA GLY A 55 -28.96 -5.46 17.65
C GLY A 55 -28.07 -5.94 18.79
N ASP A 56 -28.36 -7.13 19.32
CA ASP A 56 -27.60 -7.77 20.41
C ASP A 56 -26.46 -8.67 19.91
N ARG A 57 -26.25 -8.76 18.61
CA ARG A 57 -25.21 -9.62 18.00
C ARG A 57 -24.01 -8.84 17.58
N ASP A 58 -22.84 -9.42 17.83
CA ASP A 58 -21.57 -8.95 17.29
C ASP A 58 -21.32 -9.64 15.94
N ILE A 59 -21.16 -8.85 14.88
CA ILE A 59 -20.84 -9.34 13.53
C ILE A 59 -19.41 -8.95 13.21
N ALA A 60 -18.53 -9.96 13.12
CA ALA A 60 -17.18 -9.79 12.60
C ALA A 60 -17.24 -9.52 11.09
N ARG A 61 -16.46 -8.56 10.62
CA ARG A 61 -16.34 -8.23 9.20
C ARG A 61 -14.91 -7.89 8.82
N GLN A 62 -14.57 -8.17 7.57
CA GLN A 62 -13.34 -7.67 6.94
C GLN A 62 -13.69 -6.43 6.13
N VAL A 63 -12.92 -5.36 6.32
CA VAL A 63 -13.09 -4.10 5.59
C VAL A 63 -11.88 -3.87 4.71
N GLN A 64 -12.11 -3.46 3.46
CA GLN A 64 -11.07 -3.15 2.50
C GLN A 64 -11.28 -1.75 1.94
N ILE A 65 -10.19 -1.01 1.73
CA ILE A 65 -10.23 0.17 0.88
C ILE A 65 -9.62 -0.21 -0.46
N VAL A 66 -10.43 -0.07 -1.49
CA VAL A 66 -10.06 -0.36 -2.88
C VAL A 66 -10.00 0.94 -3.65
N PHE A 67 -8.91 1.18 -4.36
CA PHE A 67 -8.76 2.31 -5.27
C PHE A 67 -8.86 1.83 -6.72
N ASP A 68 -9.71 2.50 -7.49
CA ASP A 68 -9.87 2.30 -8.92
C ASP A 68 -9.11 3.39 -9.67
N TYR A 69 -8.01 3.02 -10.33
CA TYR A 69 -7.15 3.94 -11.06
C TYR A 69 -7.74 4.38 -12.41
N ASP A 70 -8.76 3.70 -12.92
CA ASP A 70 -9.42 4.10 -14.16
C ASP A 70 -10.39 5.27 -13.93
N THR A 71 -11.00 5.29 -12.76
CA THR A 71 -11.96 6.33 -12.37
C THR A 71 -11.41 7.34 -11.36
N GLY A 72 -10.28 7.04 -10.71
CA GLY A 72 -9.70 7.84 -9.64
C GLY A 72 -10.55 7.85 -8.37
N VAL A 73 -11.29 6.76 -8.11
CA VAL A 73 -12.24 6.66 -6.99
C VAL A 73 -11.79 5.61 -5.99
N ALA A 74 -11.87 5.94 -4.70
CA ALA A 74 -11.69 5.00 -3.62
C ALA A 74 -13.05 4.51 -3.09
N TRP A 75 -13.10 3.23 -2.73
CA TRP A 75 -14.25 2.56 -2.15
C TRP A 75 -13.88 1.88 -0.86
N GLU A 76 -14.74 1.98 0.15
CA GLU A 76 -14.68 1.14 1.35
C GLU A 76 -15.70 0.02 1.18
N VAL A 77 -15.21 -1.22 1.20
CA VAL A 77 -16.04 -2.42 1.01
C VAL A 77 -15.90 -3.29 2.26
N ALA A 78 -17.02 -3.65 2.88
CA ALA A 78 -17.04 -4.55 4.02
C ALA A 78 -17.65 -5.90 3.62
N PHE A 79 -17.05 -6.98 4.11
CA PHE A 79 -17.44 -8.35 3.85
C PHE A 79 -17.73 -9.08 5.18
N ASP A 80 -18.69 -9.99 5.17
CA ASP A 80 -18.85 -10.95 6.26
C ASP A 80 -17.84 -12.11 6.17
N ALA A 81 -17.88 -13.00 7.15
CA ALA A 81 -16.99 -14.18 7.20
C ALA A 81 -17.18 -15.15 6.01
N SER A 82 -18.30 -15.06 5.27
CA SER A 82 -18.55 -15.86 4.06
C SER A 82 -18.03 -15.19 2.78
N GLY A 83 -17.52 -13.94 2.89
CA GLY A 83 -17.09 -13.14 1.75
C GLY A 83 -18.24 -12.39 1.06
N LYS A 84 -19.44 -12.35 1.65
CA LYS A 84 -20.56 -11.58 1.14
C LYS A 84 -20.36 -10.10 1.48
N ILE A 85 -20.61 -9.21 0.51
CA ILE A 85 -20.56 -7.77 0.71
C ILE A 85 -21.70 -7.34 1.66
N LEU A 86 -21.32 -6.75 2.79
CA LEU A 86 -22.20 -6.13 3.76
C LEU A 86 -22.45 -4.65 3.43
N SER A 87 -21.43 -3.95 2.99
CA SER A 87 -21.52 -2.55 2.57
C SER A 87 -20.50 -2.21 1.50
N ASN A 88 -20.84 -1.21 0.67
CA ASN A 88 -19.95 -0.64 -0.32
C ASN A 88 -20.17 0.87 -0.36
N ARG A 89 -19.17 1.64 0.03
CA ARG A 89 -19.26 3.10 0.20
C ARG A 89 -18.15 3.80 -0.54
N ARG A 90 -18.49 4.74 -1.41
CA ARG A 90 -17.52 5.62 -2.04
C ARG A 90 -16.89 6.54 -1.00
N LEU A 91 -15.57 6.64 -1.01
CA LEU A 91 -14.84 7.61 -0.19
C LEU A 91 -14.70 8.92 -0.95
N THR A 92 -15.13 10.01 -0.31
CA THR A 92 -14.99 11.38 -0.82
C THR A 92 -13.86 12.14 -0.11
N SER A 93 -13.36 11.59 0.99
CA SER A 93 -12.27 12.12 1.79
C SER A 93 -11.57 10.97 2.52
N ASN A 94 -10.47 11.25 3.18
CA ASN A 94 -9.72 10.25 3.98
C ASN A 94 -9.26 9.03 3.15
N VAL A 95 -8.87 9.27 1.90
CA VAL A 95 -8.22 8.24 1.10
C VAL A 95 -6.90 7.87 1.78
N PRO A 96 -6.61 6.56 1.96
CA PRO A 96 -5.42 6.14 2.68
C PRO A 96 -4.15 6.67 2.06
N GLN A 97 -3.13 6.85 2.91
CA GLN A 97 -1.77 7.08 2.44
C GLN A 97 -1.35 5.97 1.48
N PRO A 98 -0.40 6.24 0.59
CA PRO A 98 0.06 5.26 -0.38
C PRO A 98 0.54 3.96 0.26
N SER A 99 0.26 2.83 -0.40
CA SER A 99 0.83 1.55 -0.06
C SER A 99 2.30 1.46 -0.51
N LEU A 100 3.02 0.44 -0.04
CA LEU A 100 4.39 0.19 -0.49
C LEU A 100 4.43 -0.11 -1.99
N GLU A 101 3.45 -0.86 -2.50
CA GLU A 101 3.36 -1.19 -3.92
C GLU A 101 3.10 0.04 -4.79
N GLU A 102 2.35 1.02 -4.27
CA GLU A 102 2.15 2.31 -4.95
C GLU A 102 3.45 3.13 -4.96
N PHE A 103 4.18 3.11 -3.87
CA PHE A 103 5.49 3.75 -3.79
C PHE A 103 6.47 3.11 -4.79
N ASP A 104 6.57 1.79 -4.83
CA ASP A 104 7.45 1.07 -5.76
C ASP A 104 7.08 1.34 -7.22
N GLU A 105 5.77 1.37 -7.54
CA GLU A 105 5.28 1.74 -8.87
C GLU A 105 5.68 3.17 -9.23
N ALA A 106 5.54 4.12 -8.31
CA ALA A 106 5.93 5.52 -8.54
C ALA A 106 7.43 5.65 -8.77
N VAL A 107 8.27 4.91 -8.02
CA VAL A 107 9.72 4.87 -8.22
C VAL A 107 10.07 4.33 -9.61
N GLY A 108 9.39 3.28 -10.07
CA GLY A 108 9.56 2.76 -11.43
C GLY A 108 9.24 3.82 -12.49
N ILE A 109 8.12 4.53 -12.34
CA ILE A 109 7.73 5.63 -13.25
C ILE A 109 8.79 6.75 -13.25
N MET A 110 9.36 7.08 -12.09
CA MET A 110 10.44 8.07 -11.98
C MET A 110 11.72 7.63 -12.68
N GLN A 111 12.08 6.34 -12.59
CA GLN A 111 13.26 5.78 -13.26
C GLN A 111 13.11 5.82 -14.79
N ASP A 112 11.89 5.59 -15.30
CA ASP A 112 11.58 5.61 -16.72
C ASP A 112 11.45 7.05 -17.27
N ASP A 113 11.25 8.05 -16.41
CA ASP A 113 11.19 9.46 -16.81
C ASP A 113 12.56 9.97 -17.23
N GLN A 114 12.65 10.64 -18.39
CA GLN A 114 13.90 11.06 -18.96
C GLN A 114 14.68 12.06 -18.08
N GLU A 115 13.99 12.97 -17.42
CA GLU A 115 14.62 14.00 -16.58
C GLU A 115 14.98 13.42 -15.21
N VAL A 116 14.00 12.82 -14.53
CA VAL A 116 14.14 12.31 -13.17
C VAL A 116 15.10 11.11 -13.14
N GLY A 117 14.93 10.16 -14.07
CA GLY A 117 15.80 8.99 -14.17
C GLY A 117 17.28 9.36 -14.39
N ARG A 118 17.56 10.38 -15.21
CA ARG A 118 18.94 10.91 -15.34
C ARG A 118 19.49 11.50 -14.04
N VAL A 119 18.65 12.20 -13.28
CA VAL A 119 19.08 12.72 -11.96
C VAL A 119 19.39 11.57 -11.02
N MET A 120 18.48 10.60 -10.90
CA MET A 120 18.68 9.44 -10.05
C MET A 120 19.98 8.68 -10.38
N ALA A 121 20.22 8.42 -11.67
CA ALA A 121 21.44 7.71 -12.12
C ALA A 121 22.73 8.48 -11.85
N ARG A 122 22.73 9.82 -11.98
CA ARG A 122 23.93 10.64 -11.80
C ARG A 122 24.28 10.93 -10.34
N THR A 123 23.28 10.96 -9.47
CA THR A 123 23.47 11.37 -8.08
C THR A 123 23.36 10.22 -7.09
N SER A 124 23.13 9.00 -7.57
CA SER A 124 22.80 7.83 -6.72
C SER A 124 21.68 8.17 -5.71
N ALA A 125 20.70 8.96 -6.16
CA ALA A 125 19.64 9.45 -5.29
C ALA A 125 18.76 8.30 -4.81
N VAL A 126 18.42 8.33 -3.52
CA VAL A 126 17.57 7.34 -2.86
C VAL A 126 16.16 7.92 -2.73
N PRO A 127 15.12 7.28 -3.34
CA PRO A 127 13.73 7.68 -3.15
C PRO A 127 13.28 7.41 -1.72
N GLN A 128 12.59 8.37 -1.11
CA GLN A 128 12.02 8.26 0.22
C GLN A 128 10.63 8.92 0.29
N GLY A 129 9.82 8.51 1.25
CA GLY A 129 8.50 9.08 1.50
C GLY A 129 7.40 8.36 0.74
N GLY A 130 6.64 9.07 -0.07
CA GLY A 130 5.41 8.60 -0.70
C GLY A 130 4.20 9.19 0.01
N PHE A 131 4.08 10.54 -0.04
CA PHE A 131 2.95 11.26 0.54
C PHE A 131 1.94 11.59 -0.54
N LEU A 132 0.64 11.47 -0.22
CA LEU A 132 -0.38 11.98 -1.13
C LEU A 132 -0.27 13.50 -1.24
N LEU A 133 -0.27 13.99 -2.47
CA LEU A 133 -0.39 15.40 -2.77
C LEU A 133 -1.82 15.68 -3.20
N GLU A 134 -2.56 16.39 -2.35
CA GLU A 134 -3.88 16.93 -2.66
C GLU A 134 -3.72 18.41 -2.99
N GLU A 135 -3.60 18.72 -4.26
CA GLU A 135 -3.65 20.12 -4.71
C GLU A 135 -5.10 20.51 -4.96
N GLY A 136 -5.52 21.61 -4.32
CA GLY A 136 -6.75 22.29 -4.68
C GLY A 136 -6.67 22.75 -6.13
N SER A 137 -7.58 22.29 -6.94
CA SER A 137 -7.94 22.67 -8.30
C SER A 137 -6.88 23.42 -9.12
N GLY A 138 -6.27 22.75 -10.07
CA GLY A 138 -5.76 23.42 -11.25
C GLY A 138 -4.41 22.99 -11.82
N ARG A 139 -3.63 22.15 -11.18
CA ARG A 139 -2.29 21.82 -11.65
C ARG A 139 -1.98 20.34 -11.50
N GLY A 140 -2.52 19.52 -12.38
CA GLY A 140 -2.06 18.14 -12.54
C GLY A 140 -2.51 17.12 -11.46
N CYS A 141 -2.65 17.53 -10.20
CA CYS A 141 -3.07 16.68 -9.09
C CYS A 141 -4.44 17.15 -8.56
N GLY A 142 -5.48 16.40 -8.81
CA GLY A 142 -6.87 16.77 -8.49
C GLY A 142 -7.72 15.59 -8.09
N PRO A 143 -9.05 15.74 -8.01
CA PRO A 143 -9.95 14.74 -7.42
C PRO A 143 -9.99 13.36 -8.10
N ARG A 144 -9.43 13.24 -9.30
CA ARG A 144 -9.36 11.98 -10.06
C ARG A 144 -7.94 11.55 -10.37
N THR A 145 -6.98 12.06 -9.64
CA THR A 145 -5.59 11.65 -9.72
C THR A 145 -5.18 10.95 -8.43
N ARG A 146 -4.06 10.26 -8.47
CA ARG A 146 -3.40 9.68 -7.29
C ARG A 146 -1.95 10.11 -7.30
N CYS A 147 -1.75 11.35 -6.93
CA CYS A 147 -0.43 11.98 -6.95
C CYS A 147 0.37 11.65 -5.70
N LEU A 148 1.53 11.04 -5.89
CA LEU A 148 2.50 10.78 -4.84
C LEU A 148 3.66 11.75 -4.93
N GLN A 149 3.92 12.46 -3.82
CA GLN A 149 5.14 13.22 -3.66
C GLN A 149 6.23 12.33 -3.10
N ILE A 150 7.31 12.19 -3.83
CA ILE A 150 8.50 11.41 -3.47
C ILE A 150 9.69 12.34 -3.29
N LEU A 151 10.46 12.11 -2.23
CA LEU A 151 11.68 12.84 -1.92
C LEU A 151 12.85 12.07 -2.51
N LEU A 152 13.64 12.70 -3.37
CA LEU A 152 14.94 12.20 -3.77
C LEU A 152 15.99 12.73 -2.82
N MET A 153 16.55 11.85 -2.03
CA MET A 153 17.61 12.17 -1.07
C MET A 153 18.97 11.84 -1.65
N ALA A 154 20.00 12.58 -1.25
CA ALA A 154 21.38 12.19 -1.54
C ALA A 154 21.68 10.84 -0.86
N ASP A 155 22.57 10.05 -1.45
CA ASP A 155 22.92 8.70 -0.97
C ASP A 155 23.31 8.65 0.52
N ASN A 156 23.96 9.68 1.02
CA ASN A 156 24.31 9.84 2.43
C ASN A 156 23.11 10.27 3.33
N SER A 157 21.89 10.35 2.78
CA SER A 157 20.65 10.78 3.46
C SER A 157 20.69 12.19 4.09
N LEU A 158 21.71 12.99 3.80
CA LEU A 158 21.91 14.30 4.43
C LEU A 158 21.34 15.47 3.62
N GLY A 159 20.80 15.24 2.45
CA GLY A 159 20.28 16.33 1.63
C GLY A 159 19.12 15.94 0.74
N LEU A 160 18.09 16.78 0.75
CA LEU A 160 17.01 16.71 -0.22
C LEU A 160 17.51 17.25 -1.56
N LEU A 161 17.56 16.40 -2.57
CA LEU A 161 17.94 16.78 -3.93
C LEU A 161 16.75 17.34 -4.70
N ARG A 162 15.62 16.63 -4.66
CA ARG A 162 14.38 17.00 -5.33
C ARG A 162 13.14 16.47 -4.62
N ARG A 163 12.03 17.14 -4.84
CA ARG A 163 10.69 16.60 -4.63
C ARG A 163 10.10 16.29 -5.99
N VAL A 164 9.69 15.08 -6.21
CA VAL A 164 9.08 14.63 -7.47
C VAL A 164 7.62 14.26 -7.19
N VAL A 165 6.73 14.60 -8.11
CA VAL A 165 5.33 14.19 -8.00
C VAL A 165 4.97 13.31 -9.18
N VAL A 166 4.46 12.13 -8.86
CA VAL A 166 4.03 11.10 -9.81
C VAL A 166 2.53 10.90 -9.68
N ASP A 167 1.81 10.93 -10.79
CA ASP A 167 0.41 10.50 -10.82
C ASP A 167 0.31 9.05 -11.26
N LEU A 168 -0.17 8.18 -10.37
CA LEU A 168 -0.34 6.75 -10.63
C LEU A 168 -1.52 6.45 -11.58
N VAL A 169 -2.49 7.35 -11.69
CA VAL A 169 -3.62 7.20 -12.61
C VAL A 169 -3.12 7.32 -14.06
N SER A 170 -2.45 8.41 -14.38
CA SER A 170 -1.88 8.64 -15.71
C SER A 170 -0.53 7.95 -15.93
N ARG A 171 0.10 7.41 -14.86
CA ARG A 171 1.44 6.79 -14.86
C ARG A 171 2.52 7.74 -15.41
N LYS A 172 2.54 8.96 -14.91
CA LYS A 172 3.47 10.00 -15.37
C LYS A 172 4.06 10.79 -14.21
N VAL A 173 5.28 11.26 -14.41
CA VAL A 173 5.84 12.33 -13.59
C VAL A 173 5.11 13.63 -13.96
N ILE A 174 4.43 14.22 -12.98
CA ILE A 174 3.69 15.48 -13.16
C ILE A 174 4.60 16.68 -12.86
N TYR A 175 5.38 16.56 -11.78
CA TYR A 175 6.36 17.58 -11.42
C TYR A 175 7.72 16.92 -11.18
N PRO A 176 8.68 17.07 -12.10
CA PRO A 176 10.04 16.53 -11.91
C PRO A 176 10.84 17.28 -10.83
N ALA A 177 10.43 18.51 -10.50
CA ALA A 177 10.99 19.34 -9.43
C ALA A 177 9.88 20.16 -8.76
N TYR A 178 9.18 19.55 -7.81
CA TYR A 178 8.06 20.17 -7.11
C TYR A 178 8.53 21.13 -6.01
N THR A 179 8.01 22.34 -6.04
CA THR A 179 8.17 23.32 -4.97
C THR A 179 6.79 23.57 -4.35
N PRO A 180 6.58 23.22 -3.06
CA PRO A 180 5.32 23.52 -2.39
C PRO A 180 5.03 25.01 -2.46
N PRO A 181 3.77 25.41 -2.67
CA PRO A 181 3.40 26.80 -2.57
C PRO A 181 3.77 27.33 -1.18
N ASN A 182 4.35 28.52 -1.12
CA ASN A 182 4.70 29.17 0.15
C ASN A 182 3.44 29.59 0.89
N ASN A 183 2.71 28.63 1.47
CA ASN A 183 1.67 28.88 2.45
C ASN A 183 2.30 29.09 3.84
N MET A 184 3.26 30.00 3.94
CA MET A 184 3.49 30.59 5.23
C MET A 184 2.28 31.49 5.52
N PRO A 185 1.49 31.25 6.60
CA PRO A 185 0.50 32.21 7.04
C PRO A 185 1.26 33.52 7.22
N GLY A 186 0.85 34.50 6.42
CA GLY A 186 1.55 35.77 6.34
C GLY A 186 1.82 36.29 7.75
N LYS A 187 3.07 36.59 8.06
CA LYS A 187 3.36 37.62 9.04
C LYS A 187 2.67 38.87 8.51
N SER A 188 1.43 39.11 8.95
CA SER A 188 0.81 40.42 8.82
C SER A 188 1.71 41.37 9.63
N GLY A 189 2.61 42.04 8.93
CA GLY A 189 3.36 43.13 9.48
C GLY A 189 2.38 44.19 10.02
N LYS A 190 2.41 44.39 11.31
CA LYS A 190 1.98 45.62 11.94
C LYS A 190 3.18 46.56 11.99
#